data_c13c2cc7cc3504c6df738bec856abde2
#
_entry.id   c13c2cc7cc3504c6df738bec856abde2
#
_cell.length_a   1.000
_cell.length_b   1.000
_cell.length_c   1.000
_cell.angle_alpha   90.00
_cell.angle_beta   90.00
_cell.angle_gamma   90.00
#
_symmetry.space_group_name_H-M   'P 1'
#
loop_
_entity.id
_entity.type
_entity.pdbx_description
1 polymer ?
#
loop_
_entity_poly.entity_id
_entity_poly.type
_entity_poly.pdbx_seq_one_letter_code
_entity_poly.pdbx_strand_id
1 'polypeptide(L)'
;PKYWGKRSLDYLWFGIGAFLQRHPGFRYLFGPVSLSDHYPKAAKDLLIQFYTLYFGCTDGIASSKLPYLLPKDYPHSFSGDNYKTDFNQLKHQLANMDMVVPTLYKQYTETYQAGGVHFIGFNIDPDFNHCVDGLVLADLNTLKPKKRARYMPSQTLNETPLVIT
;
A
#
# COMPACT_ATOMS: atom_id res chain seq x y z
N PRO A 1 12.39 -4.08 -19.81
CA PRO A 1 13.21 -5.04 -19.07
C PRO A 1 12.55 -6.43 -18.97
N LYS A 2 13.37 -7.49 -18.83
CA LYS A 2 12.97 -8.91 -18.91
C LYS A 2 11.84 -9.32 -17.95
N TYR A 3 11.63 -8.58 -16.87
CA TYR A 3 10.65 -8.91 -15.82
C TYR A 3 9.43 -7.97 -15.76
N TRP A 4 9.37 -6.95 -16.61
CA TRP A 4 8.22 -6.04 -16.66
C TRP A 4 6.97 -6.75 -17.19
N GLY A 5 5.80 -6.46 -16.57
CA GLY A 5 4.52 -7.07 -16.93
C GLY A 5 4.35 -8.52 -16.51
N LYS A 6 5.34 -9.12 -15.83
CA LYS A 6 5.25 -10.45 -15.24
C LYS A 6 4.88 -10.35 -13.75
N ARG A 7 4.55 -11.48 -13.15
CA ARG A 7 4.11 -11.62 -11.74
C ARG A 7 5.19 -11.26 -10.69
N SER A 8 6.15 -10.37 -11.01
CA SER A 8 7.28 -10.03 -10.13
C SER A 8 6.84 -9.56 -8.76
N LEU A 9 5.79 -8.74 -8.71
CA LEU A 9 5.25 -8.23 -7.46
C LEU A 9 4.55 -9.33 -6.63
N ASP A 10 3.89 -10.30 -7.28
CA ASP A 10 3.36 -11.48 -6.60
C ASP A 10 4.49 -12.30 -5.95
N TYR A 11 5.62 -12.49 -6.63
CA TYR A 11 6.76 -13.20 -6.06
C TYR A 11 7.36 -12.50 -4.84
N LEU A 12 7.38 -11.16 -4.82
CA LEU A 12 7.78 -10.41 -3.63
C LEU A 12 6.82 -10.69 -2.47
N TRP A 13 5.52 -10.68 -2.71
CA TRP A 13 4.52 -11.02 -1.70
C TRP A 13 4.65 -12.46 -1.20
N PHE A 14 4.96 -13.42 -2.08
CA PHE A 14 5.27 -14.79 -1.65
C PHE A 14 6.53 -14.86 -0.78
N GLY A 15 7.57 -14.09 -1.11
CA GLY A 15 8.78 -13.98 -0.30
C GLY A 15 8.50 -13.41 1.08
N ILE A 16 7.73 -12.32 1.17
CA ILE A 16 7.28 -11.73 2.44
C ILE A 16 6.45 -12.75 3.23
N GLY A 17 5.51 -13.43 2.58
CA GLY A 17 4.68 -14.46 3.22
C GLY A 17 5.49 -15.60 3.80
N ALA A 18 6.48 -16.12 3.04
CA ALA A 18 7.38 -17.17 3.52
C ALA A 18 8.24 -16.71 4.71
N PHE A 19 8.71 -15.47 4.71
CA PHE A 19 9.41 -14.88 5.85
C PHE A 19 8.52 -14.82 7.08
N LEU A 20 7.31 -14.30 6.94
CA LEU A 20 6.35 -14.14 8.06
C LEU A 20 5.90 -15.49 8.65
N GLN A 21 5.79 -16.54 7.84
CA GLN A 21 5.51 -17.90 8.33
C GLN A 21 6.63 -18.42 9.23
N ARG A 22 7.89 -18.09 8.94
CA ARG A 22 9.04 -18.45 9.77
C ARG A 22 9.20 -17.57 11.00
N HIS A 23 8.59 -16.38 10.98
CA HIS A 23 8.68 -15.37 12.03
C HIS A 23 7.29 -14.90 12.48
N PRO A 24 6.48 -15.77 13.12
CA PRO A 24 5.08 -15.49 13.46
C PRO A 24 4.90 -14.39 14.51
N GLY A 25 5.97 -13.97 15.18
CA GLY A 25 5.93 -12.89 16.17
C GLY A 25 5.79 -11.49 15.58
N PHE A 26 6.00 -11.31 14.26
CA PHE A 26 5.78 -10.01 13.62
C PHE A 26 4.28 -9.77 13.42
N ARG A 27 3.80 -8.65 13.94
CA ARG A 27 2.42 -8.19 13.77
C ARG A 27 2.28 -7.13 12.70
N TYR A 28 3.26 -6.24 12.59
CA TYR A 28 3.18 -5.09 11.71
C TYR A 28 4.25 -5.15 10.61
N LEU A 29 3.85 -4.71 9.42
CA LEU A 29 4.77 -4.34 8.35
C LEU A 29 4.68 -2.83 8.14
N PHE A 30 5.81 -2.18 7.97
CA PHE A 30 5.85 -0.77 7.61
C PHE A 30 6.95 -0.48 6.60
N GLY A 31 6.76 0.58 5.84
CA GLY A 31 7.75 1.02 4.86
C GLY A 31 7.21 2.11 3.95
N PRO A 32 8.07 2.79 3.19
CA PRO A 32 7.67 3.80 2.24
C PRO A 32 7.08 3.16 0.98
N VAL A 33 6.11 3.86 0.40
CA VAL A 33 5.58 3.59 -0.95
C VAL A 33 5.67 4.88 -1.75
N SER A 34 6.57 4.90 -2.74
CA SER A 34 6.89 6.10 -3.48
C SER A 34 5.91 6.40 -4.60
N LEU A 35 5.50 7.65 -4.72
CA LEU A 35 4.92 8.24 -5.92
C LEU A 35 6.05 8.84 -6.76
N SER A 36 6.26 8.27 -7.93
CA SER A 36 7.26 8.75 -8.89
C SER A 36 7.03 10.23 -9.23
N ASP A 37 8.11 10.95 -9.49
CA ASP A 37 8.06 12.32 -9.98
C ASP A 37 7.38 12.46 -11.35
N HIS A 38 7.22 11.35 -12.07
CA HIS A 38 6.43 11.30 -13.31
C HIS A 38 4.96 11.72 -13.09
N TYR A 39 4.40 11.54 -11.89
CA TYR A 39 3.05 12.01 -11.58
C TYR A 39 3.04 13.54 -11.46
N PRO A 40 2.22 14.26 -12.27
CA PRO A 40 2.06 15.70 -12.14
C PRO A 40 1.53 16.05 -10.74
N LYS A 41 1.83 17.28 -10.28
CA LYS A 41 1.44 17.74 -8.94
C LYS A 41 -0.04 17.51 -8.65
N ALA A 42 -0.92 17.84 -9.61
CA ALA A 42 -2.36 17.65 -9.44
C ALA A 42 -2.76 16.17 -9.20
N ALA A 43 -2.10 15.23 -9.85
CA ALA A 43 -2.33 13.81 -9.62
C ALA A 43 -1.80 13.35 -8.25
N LYS A 44 -0.63 13.86 -7.82
CA LYS A 44 -0.09 13.62 -6.48
C LYS A 44 -1.05 14.16 -5.41
N ASP A 45 -1.56 15.39 -5.58
CA ASP A 45 -2.51 16.02 -4.67
C ASP A 45 -3.79 15.19 -4.51
N LEU A 46 -4.37 14.71 -5.62
CA LEU A 46 -5.56 13.86 -5.59
C LEU A 46 -5.33 12.52 -4.88
N LEU A 47 -4.22 11.87 -5.20
CA LEU A 47 -3.83 10.61 -4.55
C LEU A 47 -3.65 10.79 -3.05
N ILE A 48 -2.90 11.81 -2.65
CA ILE A 48 -2.62 12.09 -1.23
C ILE A 48 -3.91 12.45 -0.50
N GLN A 49 -4.78 13.29 -1.07
CA GLN A 49 -6.08 13.60 -0.48
C GLN A 49 -6.92 12.33 -0.26
N PHE A 50 -7.04 11.49 -1.28
CA PHE A 50 -7.82 10.25 -1.20
C PHE A 50 -7.27 9.28 -0.14
N TYR A 51 -5.95 9.02 -0.17
CA TYR A 51 -5.34 8.07 0.76
C TYR A 51 -5.27 8.60 2.19
N THR A 52 -5.15 9.90 2.38
CA THR A 52 -5.28 10.53 3.71
C THR A 52 -6.71 10.41 4.23
N LEU A 53 -7.72 10.64 3.38
CA LEU A 53 -9.13 10.56 3.77
C LEU A 53 -9.54 9.16 4.21
N TYR A 54 -9.16 8.13 3.46
CA TYR A 54 -9.62 6.76 3.69
C TYR A 54 -8.68 5.90 4.52
N PHE A 55 -7.40 6.25 4.58
CA PHE A 55 -6.37 5.44 5.21
C PHE A 55 -5.40 6.25 6.08
N GLY A 56 -5.68 7.52 6.30
CA GLY A 56 -4.84 8.36 7.17
C GLY A 56 -4.83 7.86 8.60
N CYS A 57 -3.72 8.12 9.30
CA CYS A 57 -3.55 7.83 10.71
C CYS A 57 -3.30 9.14 11.46
N THR A 58 -4.06 9.38 12.52
CA THR A 58 -3.95 10.58 13.36
C THR A 58 -3.22 10.33 14.68
N ASP A 59 -2.75 9.11 14.91
CA ASP A 59 -2.24 8.67 16.22
C ASP A 59 -0.85 9.22 16.58
N GLY A 60 -0.24 10.05 15.72
CA GLY A 60 1.04 10.68 15.99
C GLY A 60 2.23 9.70 16.10
N ILE A 61 2.10 8.49 15.50
CA ILE A 61 3.11 7.41 15.57
C ILE A 61 4.43 7.84 14.93
N ALA A 62 4.37 8.64 13.87
CA ALA A 62 5.54 9.21 13.20
C ALA A 62 5.20 10.55 12.54
N SER A 63 6.22 11.33 12.27
CA SER A 63 6.11 12.60 11.55
C SER A 63 7.09 12.65 10.39
N SER A 64 6.66 13.30 9.31
CA SER A 64 7.50 13.55 8.14
C SER A 64 8.48 14.68 8.41
N LYS A 65 9.73 14.56 7.97
CA LYS A 65 10.75 15.62 8.04
C LYS A 65 10.48 16.73 7.02
N LEU A 66 10.07 16.34 5.80
CA LEU A 66 9.71 17.22 4.70
C LEU A 66 8.31 16.86 4.22
N PRO A 67 7.26 17.26 4.98
CA PRO A 67 5.91 16.81 4.69
C PRO A 67 5.42 17.34 3.34
N TYR A 68 4.77 16.45 2.58
CA TYR A 68 4.02 16.89 1.42
C TYR A 68 2.71 17.50 1.90
N LEU A 69 2.57 18.80 1.70
CA LEU A 69 1.41 19.56 2.15
C LEU A 69 0.49 19.88 0.96
N LEU A 70 -0.79 19.55 1.11
CA LEU A 70 -1.81 20.09 0.22
C LEU A 70 -1.98 21.59 0.46
N PRO A 71 -2.27 22.40 -0.57
CA PRO A 71 -2.63 23.80 -0.38
C PRO A 71 -3.80 23.93 0.60
N LYS A 72 -3.79 24.98 1.43
CA LYS A 72 -4.86 25.19 2.44
C LYS A 72 -6.27 25.24 1.83
N ASP A 73 -6.37 25.83 0.64
CA ASP A 73 -7.63 25.98 -0.09
C ASP A 73 -7.80 24.87 -1.16
N TYR A 74 -7.13 23.73 -0.99
CA TYR A 74 -7.27 22.62 -1.93
C TYR A 74 -8.72 22.11 -1.91
N PRO A 75 -9.40 22.04 -3.07
CA PRO A 75 -10.79 21.62 -3.11
C PRO A 75 -10.95 20.18 -2.61
N HIS A 76 -11.95 19.95 -1.77
CA HIS A 76 -12.31 18.60 -1.34
C HIS A 76 -12.90 17.85 -2.53
N SER A 77 -12.07 16.99 -3.14
CA SER A 77 -12.45 16.22 -4.32
C SER A 77 -13.28 14.97 -3.98
N PHE A 78 -13.31 14.57 -2.72
CA PHE A 78 -13.96 13.33 -2.27
C PHE A 78 -14.87 13.61 -1.08
N SER A 79 -16.04 12.92 -1.03
CA SER A 79 -17.02 13.11 0.03
C SER A 79 -16.62 12.42 1.35
N GLY A 80 -15.93 11.29 1.24
CA GLY A 80 -15.64 10.41 2.38
C GLY A 80 -16.79 9.46 2.74
N ASP A 81 -17.98 9.61 2.14
CA ASP A 81 -19.16 8.82 2.49
C ASP A 81 -19.14 7.42 1.87
N ASN A 82 -18.56 7.29 0.68
CA ASN A 82 -18.56 6.03 -0.05
C ASN A 82 -17.24 5.80 -0.78
N TYR A 83 -16.43 4.90 -0.24
CA TYR A 83 -15.15 4.53 -0.82
C TYR A 83 -15.20 4.17 -2.31
N LYS A 84 -16.20 3.36 -2.72
CA LYS A 84 -16.29 2.89 -4.10
C LYS A 84 -16.59 4.03 -5.08
N THR A 85 -17.45 4.95 -4.68
CA THR A 85 -17.80 6.15 -5.47
C THR A 85 -16.59 7.04 -5.61
N ASP A 86 -15.95 7.39 -4.49
CA ASP A 86 -14.78 8.28 -4.46
C ASP A 86 -13.57 7.66 -5.15
N PHE A 87 -13.38 6.33 -5.03
CA PHE A 87 -12.32 5.62 -5.76
C PHE A 87 -12.55 5.61 -7.28
N ASN A 88 -13.80 5.51 -7.74
CA ASN A 88 -14.12 5.64 -9.16
C ASN A 88 -13.88 7.07 -9.65
N GLN A 89 -14.22 8.06 -8.84
CA GLN A 89 -13.93 9.47 -9.11
C GLN A 89 -12.44 9.75 -9.21
N LEU A 90 -11.64 9.22 -8.25
CA LEU A 90 -10.17 9.28 -8.30
C LEU A 90 -9.63 8.71 -9.61
N LYS A 91 -10.07 7.50 -10.00
CA LYS A 91 -9.64 6.87 -11.25
C LYS A 91 -9.97 7.72 -12.47
N HIS A 92 -11.17 8.29 -12.52
CA HIS A 92 -11.59 9.14 -13.61
C HIS A 92 -10.75 10.42 -13.70
N GLN A 93 -10.51 11.09 -12.57
CA GLN A 93 -9.70 12.30 -12.54
C GLN A 93 -8.24 12.03 -12.92
N LEU A 94 -7.67 10.91 -12.47
CA LEU A 94 -6.32 10.50 -12.88
C LEU A 94 -6.25 10.17 -14.37
N ALA A 95 -7.25 9.48 -14.92
CA ALA A 95 -7.31 9.14 -16.34
C ALA A 95 -7.34 10.39 -17.24
N ASN A 96 -7.98 11.48 -16.80
CA ASN A 96 -7.96 12.78 -17.52
C ASN A 96 -6.56 13.41 -17.57
N MET A 97 -5.62 12.91 -16.79
CA MET A 97 -4.20 13.32 -16.76
C MET A 97 -3.28 12.23 -17.32
N ASP A 98 -3.82 11.23 -18.02
CA ASP A 98 -3.09 10.02 -18.48
C ASP A 98 -2.38 9.26 -17.35
N MET A 99 -2.92 9.34 -16.12
CA MET A 99 -2.39 8.68 -14.94
C MET A 99 -3.32 7.57 -14.44
N VAL A 100 -2.75 6.67 -13.66
CA VAL A 100 -3.49 5.57 -13.00
C VAL A 100 -3.17 5.53 -11.52
N VAL A 101 -4.03 4.90 -10.73
CA VAL A 101 -3.72 4.65 -9.32
C VAL A 101 -2.50 3.72 -9.24
N PRO A 102 -1.44 4.09 -8.48
CA PRO A 102 -0.24 3.27 -8.37
C PRO A 102 -0.56 1.87 -7.86
N THR A 103 0.02 0.86 -8.51
CA THR A 103 -0.27 -0.55 -8.21
C THR A 103 0.00 -0.90 -6.74
N LEU A 104 1.09 -0.39 -6.16
CA LEU A 104 1.44 -0.65 -4.76
C LEU A 104 0.43 -0.05 -3.79
N TYR A 105 0.00 1.19 -4.01
CA TYR A 105 -1.04 1.85 -3.20
C TYR A 105 -2.32 1.00 -3.15
N LYS A 106 -2.79 0.58 -4.33
CA LYS A 106 -3.95 -0.28 -4.46
C LYS A 106 -3.74 -1.65 -3.79
N GLN A 107 -2.58 -2.28 -4.01
CA GLN A 107 -2.29 -3.59 -3.42
C GLN A 107 -2.27 -3.57 -1.90
N TYR A 108 -1.63 -2.58 -1.27
CA TYR A 108 -1.65 -2.45 0.18
C TYR A 108 -3.08 -2.33 0.71
N THR A 109 -3.87 -1.40 0.17
CA THR A 109 -5.23 -1.17 0.67
C THR A 109 -6.21 -2.31 0.36
N GLU A 110 -6.01 -3.05 -0.75
CA GLU A 110 -6.85 -4.20 -1.11
C GLU A 110 -6.45 -5.52 -0.40
N THR A 111 -5.26 -5.57 0.19
CA THR A 111 -4.75 -6.80 0.83
C THR A 111 -5.27 -7.00 2.24
N TYR A 112 -5.59 -5.91 2.93
CA TYR A 112 -6.04 -5.93 4.33
C TYR A 112 -7.53 -5.63 4.44
N GLN A 113 -8.12 -5.97 5.58
CA GLN A 113 -9.47 -5.59 5.94
C GLN A 113 -9.52 -4.08 6.27
N ALA A 114 -10.71 -3.53 6.41
CA ALA A 114 -10.88 -2.13 6.79
C ALA A 114 -10.16 -1.84 8.12
N GLY A 115 -9.44 -0.71 8.18
CA GLY A 115 -8.62 -0.34 9.35
C GLY A 115 -7.32 -1.11 9.52
N GLY A 116 -6.98 -2.03 8.59
CA GLY A 116 -5.77 -2.85 8.70
C GLY A 116 -4.54 -2.26 8.02
N VAL A 117 -4.68 -1.16 7.30
CA VAL A 117 -3.57 -0.44 6.68
C VAL A 117 -3.77 1.06 6.82
N HIS A 118 -2.69 1.76 7.14
CA HIS A 118 -2.69 3.20 7.33
C HIS A 118 -1.54 3.86 6.57
N PHE A 119 -1.80 5.04 6.03
CA PHE A 119 -0.77 5.98 5.59
C PHE A 119 -0.52 6.96 6.74
N ILE A 120 0.64 6.83 7.39
CA ILE A 120 0.99 7.64 8.57
C ILE A 120 1.32 9.08 8.16
N GLY A 121 1.90 9.26 6.97
CA GLY A 121 2.21 10.57 6.43
C GLY A 121 2.86 10.47 5.06
N PHE A 122 3.00 11.62 4.41
CA PHE A 122 3.63 11.75 3.11
C PHE A 122 4.83 12.68 3.23
N ASN A 123 5.97 12.25 2.70
CA ASN A 123 7.24 12.97 2.75
C ASN A 123 7.75 13.22 1.33
N ILE A 124 8.42 14.36 1.13
CA ILE A 124 9.20 14.59 -0.10
C ILE A 124 10.60 14.06 0.15
N ASP A 125 11.08 13.18 -0.73
CA ASP A 125 12.45 12.65 -0.69
C ASP A 125 13.33 13.36 -1.73
N PRO A 126 14.19 14.33 -1.31
CA PRO A 126 15.07 15.06 -2.21
C PRO A 126 16.18 14.16 -2.81
N ASP A 127 16.58 13.14 -2.07
CA ASP A 127 17.65 12.22 -2.48
C ASP A 127 17.16 11.20 -3.50
N PHE A 128 15.84 11.01 -3.60
CA PHE A 128 15.19 10.14 -4.56
C PHE A 128 14.32 10.92 -5.56
N ASN A 129 14.96 11.84 -6.28
CA ASN A 129 14.35 12.64 -7.35
C ASN A 129 13.04 13.35 -6.92
N HIS A 130 12.98 13.87 -5.68
CA HIS A 130 11.81 14.56 -5.11
C HIS A 130 10.52 13.74 -5.23
N CYS A 131 10.62 12.41 -5.22
CA CYS A 131 9.42 11.58 -5.15
C CYS A 131 8.67 11.83 -3.84
N VAL A 132 7.40 11.46 -3.80
CA VAL A 132 6.59 11.56 -2.59
C VAL A 132 6.44 10.16 -2.01
N ASP A 133 6.97 9.97 -0.81
CA ASP A 133 6.90 8.71 -0.07
C ASP A 133 5.74 8.72 0.91
N GLY A 134 4.79 7.80 0.73
CA GLY A 134 3.78 7.50 1.72
C GLY A 134 4.29 6.44 2.69
N LEU A 135 4.41 6.76 3.99
CA LEU A 135 4.77 5.76 4.99
C LEU A 135 3.55 4.91 5.33
N VAL A 136 3.58 3.65 4.92
CA VAL A 136 2.51 2.68 5.16
C VAL A 136 2.79 1.85 6.40
N LEU A 137 1.78 1.64 7.22
CA LEU A 137 1.75 0.69 8.33
C LEU A 137 0.61 -0.31 8.08
N ALA A 138 0.91 -1.61 8.13
CA ALA A 138 -0.06 -2.68 7.88
C ALA A 138 -0.08 -3.67 9.05
N ASP A 139 -1.27 -3.97 9.59
CA ASP A 139 -1.48 -4.98 10.62
C ASP A 139 -1.76 -6.34 9.98
N LEU A 140 -0.83 -7.28 10.12
CA LEU A 140 -0.91 -8.64 9.58
C LEU A 140 -2.10 -9.45 10.11
N ASN A 141 -2.63 -9.09 11.28
CA ASN A 141 -3.82 -9.75 11.83
C ASN A 141 -5.08 -9.46 11.01
N THR A 142 -5.08 -8.36 10.26
CA THR A 142 -6.20 -7.94 9.41
C THR A 142 -6.06 -8.39 7.95
N LEU A 143 -5.03 -9.18 7.63
CA LEU A 143 -4.84 -9.71 6.29
C LEU A 143 -6.08 -10.49 5.83
N LYS A 144 -6.63 -10.15 4.66
CA LYS A 144 -7.83 -10.83 4.14
C LYS A 144 -7.60 -12.33 3.98
N PRO A 145 -8.57 -13.20 4.34
CA PRO A 145 -8.38 -14.66 4.30
C PRO A 145 -7.87 -15.19 2.95
N LYS A 146 -8.41 -14.70 1.83
CA LYS A 146 -7.95 -15.08 0.49
C LYS A 146 -6.49 -14.70 0.22
N LYS A 147 -6.05 -13.56 0.76
CA LYS A 147 -4.66 -13.08 0.61
C LYS A 147 -3.73 -13.87 1.52
N ARG A 148 -4.16 -14.16 2.75
CA ARG A 148 -3.43 -15.02 3.68
C ARG A 148 -3.23 -16.42 3.08
N ALA A 149 -4.29 -17.07 2.58
CA ALA A 149 -4.21 -18.37 1.93
C ALA A 149 -3.30 -18.37 0.70
N ARG A 150 -3.27 -17.26 -0.05
CA ARG A 150 -2.41 -17.12 -1.24
C ARG A 150 -0.93 -16.97 -0.89
N TYR A 151 -0.59 -16.07 0.06
CA TYR A 151 0.80 -15.68 0.32
C TYR A 151 1.41 -16.40 1.52
N MET A 152 0.58 -16.95 2.39
CA MET A 152 0.97 -17.68 3.60
C MET A 152 0.16 -18.99 3.68
N PRO A 153 0.25 -19.88 2.68
CA PRO A 153 -0.48 -21.15 2.72
C PRO A 153 -0.05 -21.94 3.96
N SER A 154 -1.01 -22.53 4.68
CA SER A 154 -0.70 -23.47 5.77
C SER A 154 0.21 -24.56 5.20
N GLN A 155 1.36 -24.79 5.80
CA GLN A 155 2.16 -25.96 5.48
C GLN A 155 1.34 -27.18 5.92
N THR A 156 0.72 -27.89 4.99
CA THR A 156 0.41 -29.28 5.21
C THR A 156 1.75 -29.98 5.36
N LEU A 157 2.10 -30.32 6.58
CA LEU A 157 3.18 -31.25 6.86
C LEU A 157 2.80 -32.55 6.16
N ASN A 158 3.30 -32.78 4.96
CA ASN A 158 3.41 -34.09 4.42
C ASN A 158 4.44 -34.82 5.30
N GLU A 159 3.96 -35.35 6.41
CA GLU A 159 4.66 -36.41 7.13
C GLU A 159 4.74 -37.60 6.19
N THR A 160 5.75 -37.63 5.32
CA THR A 160 6.22 -38.86 4.75
C THR A 160 6.99 -39.56 5.86
N PRO A 161 6.49 -40.67 6.41
CA PRO A 161 7.26 -41.43 7.40
C PRO A 161 8.58 -41.83 6.74
N LEU A 162 9.72 -41.43 7.32
CA LEU A 162 11.00 -42.03 7.00
C LEU A 162 10.92 -43.50 7.41
N VAL A 163 10.68 -44.38 6.45
CA VAL A 163 10.90 -45.82 6.63
C VAL A 163 12.40 -46.01 6.66
N ILE A 164 12.95 -46.13 7.87
CA ILE A 164 14.34 -46.59 8.07
C ILE A 164 14.31 -48.10 7.89
N THR A 165 14.83 -48.59 6.80
CA THR A 165 15.24 -49.98 6.61
C THR A 165 16.70 -50.15 6.96
#